data_be44ed5e172ea26c7e101df6e64adae6
#
_entry.id   be44ed5e172ea26c7e101df6e64adae6
#
_cell.length_a   1.000
_cell.length_b   1.000
_cell.length_c   1.000
_cell.angle_alpha   90.00
_cell.angle_beta   90.00
_cell.angle_gamma   90.00
#
_symmetry.space_group_name_H-M   'P 1'
#
loop_
_entity.id
_entity.type
_entity.pdbx_description
1 polymer ?
#
loop_
_entity_poly.entity_id
_entity_poly.type
_entity_poly.pdbx_seq_one_letter_code
_entity_poly.pdbx_strand_id
1 'polypeptide(L)'
;MQEKAEENELAKKLGIPFLKFDILDPKQMKYELDEDKAKKRGPKLGEDLKLKICDLGNGCWTYHHFSTEIQTRQYRSPEVIIGSKYNASADIWSFACMIFEMATGDFLFEPRKGDKYGKDDDHLA
;
A
#
# COMPACT_ATOMS: atom_id res chain seq x y z
N MET A 1 -2.80 15.71 21.69
CA MET A 1 -2.73 14.64 22.71
C MET A 1 -4.09 14.01 23.02
N GLN A 2 -5.21 14.75 22.92
CA GLN A 2 -6.55 14.21 23.12
C GLN A 2 -7.02 13.25 22.02
N GLU A 3 -6.77 13.54 20.76
CA GLU A 3 -7.15 12.69 19.62
C GLU A 3 -6.61 11.25 19.69
N LYS A 4 -5.34 11.09 20.09
CA LYS A 4 -4.72 9.76 20.27
C LYS A 4 -5.33 8.94 21.42
N ALA A 5 -5.98 9.57 22.38
CA ALA A 5 -6.63 8.89 23.48
C ALA A 5 -8.00 8.33 23.05
N GLU A 6 -8.72 9.05 22.20
CA GLU A 6 -10.04 8.63 21.67
C GLU A 6 -9.92 7.49 20.66
N GLU A 7 -8.89 7.51 19.79
CA GLU A 7 -8.59 6.41 18.87
C GLU A 7 -8.24 5.10 19.60
N ASN A 8 -7.51 5.20 20.71
CA ASN A 8 -7.18 4.05 21.56
C ASN A 8 -8.40 3.41 22.25
N GLU A 9 -9.39 4.23 22.64
CA GLU A 9 -10.62 3.73 23.24
C GLU A 9 -11.52 3.03 22.23
N LEU A 10 -11.58 3.54 21.01
CA LEU A 10 -12.38 2.96 19.93
C LEU A 10 -11.83 1.59 19.49
N ALA A 11 -10.51 1.47 19.35
CA ALA A 11 -9.84 0.22 19.01
C ALA A 11 -10.04 -0.86 20.09
N LYS A 12 -10.01 -0.48 21.38
CA LYS A 12 -10.32 -1.37 22.49
C LYS A 12 -11.77 -1.88 22.47
N LYS A 13 -12.72 -1.02 22.11
CA LYS A 13 -14.14 -1.39 22.00
C LYS A 13 -14.42 -2.34 20.86
N LEU A 14 -13.67 -2.25 19.78
CA LEU A 14 -13.85 -3.06 18.58
C LEU A 14 -13.07 -4.38 18.60
N GLY A 15 -12.24 -4.62 19.63
CA GLY A 15 -11.43 -5.85 19.74
C GLY A 15 -10.39 -6.00 18.64
N ILE A 16 -10.09 -4.90 17.92
CA ILE A 16 -9.10 -4.89 16.86
C ILE A 16 -7.71 -4.75 17.51
N PRO A 17 -6.76 -5.67 17.29
CA PRO A 17 -5.41 -5.47 17.78
C PRO A 17 -4.86 -4.20 17.14
N PHE A 18 -4.53 -3.22 17.99
CA PHE A 18 -3.89 -2.00 17.55
C PHE A 18 -2.53 -2.40 16.97
N LEU A 19 -2.42 -2.38 15.65
CA LEU A 19 -1.11 -2.33 15.01
C LEU A 19 -0.49 -1.00 15.45
N LYS A 20 0.31 -1.04 16.52
CA LYS A 20 1.26 0.03 16.77
C LYS A 20 2.15 0.10 15.54
N PHE A 21 1.82 0.99 14.64
CA PHE A 21 2.82 1.57 13.77
C PHE A 21 3.72 2.38 14.71
N ASP A 22 4.68 1.73 15.33
CA ASP A 22 5.86 2.43 15.75
C ASP A 22 6.43 2.98 14.45
N ILE A 23 6.19 4.26 14.20
CA ILE A 23 6.92 4.99 13.19
C ILE A 23 8.37 4.81 13.63
N LEU A 24 9.03 3.84 12.99
CA LEU A 24 10.43 3.55 13.24
C LEU A 24 11.18 4.87 13.11
N ASP A 25 11.80 5.30 14.20
CA ASP A 25 12.64 6.49 14.19
C ASP A 25 13.57 6.36 12.96
N PRO A 26 13.53 7.31 12.01
CA PRO A 26 14.37 7.25 10.82
C PRO A 26 15.86 7.04 11.14
N LYS A 27 16.29 7.37 12.37
CA LYS A 27 17.63 7.12 12.88
C LYS A 27 17.90 5.66 13.28
N GLN A 28 16.86 4.85 13.47
CA GLN A 28 16.98 3.41 13.79
C GLN A 28 16.90 2.54 12.55
N MET A 29 16.49 3.07 11.42
CA MET A 29 16.58 2.43 10.12
C MET A 29 18.03 2.42 9.65
N LYS A 30 18.86 1.56 10.21
CA LYS A 30 20.10 1.16 9.58
C LYS A 30 19.77 0.23 8.41
N TYR A 31 19.36 0.82 7.30
CA TYR A 31 19.48 0.12 6.02
C TYR A 31 21.00 0.08 5.71
N GLU A 32 21.60 -1.07 5.81
CA GLU A 32 22.81 -1.34 5.06
C GLU A 32 22.42 -1.27 3.59
N LEU A 33 22.56 -0.09 3.02
CA LEU A 33 22.46 0.13 1.59
C LEU A 33 23.58 -0.69 0.96
N ASP A 34 23.20 -1.83 0.40
CA ASP A 34 24.08 -2.56 -0.50
C ASP A 34 24.45 -1.59 -1.64
N GLU A 35 25.67 -1.07 -1.59
CA GLU A 35 26.14 -0.05 -2.54
C GLU A 35 26.06 -0.52 -3.98
N ASP A 36 26.13 -1.84 -4.22
CA ASP A 36 26.02 -2.43 -5.54
C ASP A 36 24.56 -2.45 -6.03
N LYS A 37 23.57 -2.57 -5.14
CA LYS A 37 22.16 -2.37 -5.47
C LYS A 37 21.83 -0.91 -5.67
N ALA A 38 22.45 0.00 -4.92
CA ALA A 38 22.23 1.43 -5.06
C ALA A 38 22.75 1.97 -6.41
N LYS A 39 23.83 1.41 -6.95
CA LYS A 39 24.37 1.77 -8.28
C LYS A 39 23.49 1.34 -9.45
N LYS A 40 22.62 0.33 -9.26
CA LYS A 40 21.64 -0.12 -10.26
C LYS A 40 20.32 0.66 -10.21
N ARG A 41 20.11 1.49 -9.19
CA ARG A 41 18.97 2.38 -9.11
C ARG A 41 19.17 3.52 -10.11
N GLY A 42 18.13 3.77 -10.91
CA GLY A 42 18.13 4.81 -11.95
C GLY A 42 18.53 6.21 -11.47
N PRO A 43 18.36 7.24 -12.30
CA PRO A 43 18.87 8.57 -12.03
C PRO A 43 18.40 9.07 -10.66
N LYS A 44 19.30 9.72 -9.92
CA LYS A 44 18.97 10.34 -8.62
C LYS A 44 17.76 11.24 -8.80
N LEU A 45 16.74 11.07 -7.94
CA LEU A 45 15.63 12.01 -7.85
C LEU A 45 16.21 13.39 -7.53
N GLY A 46 16.16 14.31 -8.50
CA GLY A 46 16.52 15.70 -8.33
C GLY A 46 15.26 16.58 -8.25
N GLU A 47 15.43 17.83 -7.89
CA GLU A 47 14.35 18.82 -7.79
C GLU A 47 13.59 19.03 -9.11
N ASP A 48 14.17 18.61 -10.24
CA ASP A 48 13.58 18.74 -11.59
C ASP A 48 12.76 17.53 -12.03
N LEU A 49 12.50 16.55 -11.17
CA LEU A 49 11.73 15.36 -11.53
C LEU A 49 10.27 15.75 -11.82
N LYS A 50 9.86 15.60 -13.09
CA LYS A 50 8.47 15.81 -13.51
C LYS A 50 7.75 14.49 -13.59
N LEU A 51 6.67 14.34 -12.84
CA LEU A 51 5.80 13.16 -12.86
C LEU A 51 4.56 13.44 -13.71
N LYS A 52 4.06 12.40 -14.37
CA LYS A 52 2.78 12.42 -15.08
C LYS A 52 2.04 11.12 -14.79
N ILE A 53 0.73 11.23 -14.59
CA ILE A 53 -0.17 10.08 -14.53
C ILE A 53 -0.56 9.72 -15.95
N CYS A 54 -0.44 8.44 -16.30
CA CYS A 54 -0.76 7.90 -17.61
C CYS A 54 -1.50 6.57 -17.50
N ASP A 55 -1.89 6.00 -18.64
CA ASP A 55 -2.60 4.71 -18.74
C ASP A 55 -3.96 4.72 -18.03
N LEU A 56 -4.80 5.67 -18.42
CA LEU A 56 -6.14 5.87 -17.85
C LEU A 56 -7.20 4.94 -18.48
N GLY A 57 -6.81 3.95 -19.29
CA GLY A 57 -7.72 3.06 -20.02
C GLY A 57 -8.65 2.23 -19.12
N ASN A 58 -8.23 1.93 -17.89
CA ASN A 58 -9.02 1.23 -16.89
C ASN A 58 -9.64 2.17 -15.84
N GLY A 59 -9.57 3.48 -16.06
CA GLY A 59 -10.18 4.47 -15.17
C GLY A 59 -11.70 4.40 -15.20
N CYS A 60 -12.33 4.74 -14.08
CA CYS A 60 -13.79 4.85 -13.98
C CYS A 60 -14.18 6.13 -13.24
N TRP A 61 -15.44 6.51 -13.40
CA TRP A 61 -16.00 7.64 -12.68
C TRP A 61 -16.31 7.26 -11.23
N THR A 62 -16.19 8.17 -10.31
CA THR A 62 -16.52 7.92 -8.89
C THR A 62 -18.00 7.57 -8.69
N TYR A 63 -18.85 8.02 -9.58
CA TYR A 63 -20.31 7.76 -9.59
C TYR A 63 -20.73 6.61 -10.52
N HIS A 64 -19.80 6.07 -11.33
CA HIS A 64 -20.08 4.97 -12.24
C HIS A 64 -18.87 4.04 -12.38
N HIS A 65 -18.98 2.88 -11.76
CA HIS A 65 -17.96 1.83 -11.77
C HIS A 65 -18.31 0.78 -12.84
N PHE A 66 -17.32 0.38 -13.63
CA PHE A 66 -17.49 -0.63 -14.68
C PHE A 66 -17.16 -2.03 -14.21
N SER A 67 -16.38 -2.17 -13.14
CA SER A 67 -15.95 -3.46 -12.59
C SER A 67 -15.84 -3.39 -11.08
N THR A 68 -16.09 -4.52 -10.43
CA THR A 68 -15.81 -4.72 -9.00
C THR A 68 -14.38 -5.15 -8.74
N GLU A 69 -13.73 -5.75 -9.74
CA GLU A 69 -12.35 -6.15 -9.68
C GLU A 69 -11.48 -5.14 -10.41
N ILE A 70 -10.75 -4.35 -9.65
CA ILE A 70 -9.83 -3.32 -10.13
C ILE A 70 -8.46 -3.51 -9.48
N GLN A 71 -7.46 -2.77 -9.96
CA GLN A 71 -6.09 -2.71 -9.47
C GLN A 71 -5.28 -3.98 -9.75
N THR A 72 -4.00 -3.81 -10.00
CA THR A 72 -3.03 -4.89 -10.06
C THR A 72 -2.89 -5.55 -8.69
N ARG A 73 -2.74 -6.85 -8.65
CA ARG A 73 -2.79 -7.65 -7.42
C ARG A 73 -1.93 -7.10 -6.28
N GLN A 74 -0.69 -6.75 -6.54
CA GLN A 74 0.26 -6.27 -5.53
C GLN A 74 -0.09 -4.91 -4.94
N TYR A 75 -0.94 -4.15 -5.63
CA TYR A 75 -1.36 -2.80 -5.25
C TYR A 75 -2.84 -2.71 -4.90
N ARG A 76 -3.54 -3.87 -4.88
CA ARG A 76 -4.98 -3.93 -4.66
C ARG A 76 -5.34 -3.62 -3.22
N SER A 77 -6.29 -2.69 -3.06
CA SER A 77 -6.75 -2.25 -1.75
C SER A 77 -7.63 -3.30 -1.07
N PRO A 78 -7.66 -3.34 0.28
CA PRO A 78 -8.45 -4.29 1.04
C PRO A 78 -9.93 -4.27 0.68
N GLU A 79 -10.52 -3.09 0.49
CA GLU A 79 -11.92 -2.93 0.13
C GLU A 79 -12.26 -3.58 -1.21
N VAL A 80 -11.32 -3.57 -2.16
CA VAL A 80 -11.50 -4.24 -3.46
C VAL A 80 -11.36 -5.75 -3.31
N ILE A 81 -10.41 -6.23 -2.48
CA ILE A 81 -10.20 -7.66 -2.23
C ILE A 81 -11.45 -8.30 -1.61
N ILE A 82 -12.05 -7.65 -0.62
CA ILE A 82 -13.25 -8.15 0.05
C ILE A 82 -14.56 -7.88 -0.72
N GLY A 83 -14.48 -7.27 -1.90
CA GLY A 83 -15.65 -6.96 -2.72
C GLY A 83 -16.56 -5.86 -2.15
N SER A 84 -16.01 -4.99 -1.31
CA SER A 84 -16.73 -3.84 -0.75
C SER A 84 -16.83 -2.69 -1.76
N LYS A 85 -17.59 -1.67 -1.41
CA LYS A 85 -17.63 -0.44 -2.21
C LYS A 85 -16.28 0.27 -2.11
N TYR A 86 -15.75 0.65 -3.25
CA TYR A 86 -14.50 1.40 -3.34
C TYR A 86 -14.74 2.83 -3.85
N ASN A 87 -13.78 3.69 -3.65
CA ASN A 87 -13.76 5.06 -4.17
C ASN A 87 -12.31 5.46 -4.52
N ALA A 88 -12.02 6.73 -4.67
CA ALA A 88 -10.68 7.23 -5.00
C ALA A 88 -9.61 6.88 -3.95
N SER A 89 -9.97 6.49 -2.72
CA SER A 89 -9.01 6.03 -1.72
C SER A 89 -8.29 4.73 -2.12
N ALA A 90 -8.89 3.91 -2.99
CA ALA A 90 -8.25 2.73 -3.53
C ALA A 90 -6.95 3.08 -4.28
N ASP A 91 -6.93 4.19 -5.01
CA ASP A 91 -5.71 4.66 -5.70
C ASP A 91 -4.64 5.14 -4.73
N ILE A 92 -5.04 5.71 -3.59
CA ILE A 92 -4.09 6.12 -2.53
C ILE A 92 -3.42 4.91 -1.90
N TRP A 93 -4.16 3.80 -1.71
CA TRP A 93 -3.58 2.53 -1.27
C TRP A 93 -2.51 2.03 -2.25
N SER A 94 -2.85 1.98 -3.55
CA SER A 94 -1.90 1.60 -4.60
C SER A 94 -0.66 2.49 -4.62
N PHE A 95 -0.86 3.79 -4.44
CA PHE A 95 0.24 4.75 -4.35
C PHE A 95 1.16 4.47 -3.16
N ALA A 96 0.60 4.15 -1.98
CA ALA A 96 1.40 3.80 -0.81
C ALA A 96 2.24 2.53 -1.04
N CYS A 97 1.66 1.49 -1.64
CA CYS A 97 2.39 0.28 -2.02
C CYS A 97 3.54 0.58 -3.00
N MET A 98 3.29 1.45 -3.98
CA MET A 98 4.30 1.87 -4.95
C MET A 98 5.44 2.67 -4.30
N ILE A 99 5.14 3.54 -3.33
CA ILE A 99 6.17 4.26 -2.55
C ILE A 99 7.05 3.30 -1.80
N PHE A 100 6.47 2.28 -1.17
CA PHE A 100 7.24 1.24 -0.48
C PHE A 100 8.18 0.51 -1.45
N GLU A 101 7.67 0.07 -2.60
CA GLU A 101 8.47 -0.60 -3.63
C GLU A 101 9.59 0.29 -4.16
N MET A 102 9.33 1.57 -4.41
CA MET A 102 10.39 2.51 -4.81
C MET A 102 11.47 2.69 -3.74
N ALA A 103 11.10 2.65 -2.47
CA ALA A 103 12.03 2.83 -1.36
C ALA A 103 12.88 1.58 -1.09
N THR A 104 12.29 0.39 -1.21
CA THR A 104 12.92 -0.88 -0.82
C THR A 104 13.42 -1.70 -2.01
N GLY A 105 12.76 -1.59 -3.15
CA GLY A 105 12.96 -2.42 -4.33
C GLY A 105 12.14 -3.72 -4.32
N ASP A 106 11.31 -3.94 -3.29
CA ASP A 106 10.47 -5.13 -3.11
C ASP A 106 9.00 -4.74 -3.04
N PHE A 107 8.09 -5.65 -3.40
CA PHE A 107 6.67 -5.43 -3.21
C PHE A 107 6.29 -5.41 -1.72
N LEU A 108 5.38 -4.51 -1.33
CA LEU A 108 4.81 -4.52 0.02
C LEU A 108 3.96 -5.77 0.25
N PHE A 109 3.19 -6.17 -0.78
CA PHE A 109 2.37 -7.37 -0.78
C PHE A 109 2.70 -8.21 -2.02
N GLU A 110 3.00 -9.49 -1.81
CA GLU A 110 3.22 -10.46 -2.89
C GLU A 110 2.38 -11.72 -2.63
N PRO A 111 1.05 -11.64 -2.75
CA PRO A 111 0.17 -12.71 -2.34
C PRO A 111 0.33 -13.95 -3.21
N ARG A 112 0.41 -15.11 -2.56
CA ARG A 112 0.60 -16.41 -3.18
C ARG A 112 -0.58 -17.33 -2.85
N LYS A 113 -0.90 -18.23 -3.75
CA LYS A 113 -1.88 -19.28 -3.49
C LYS A 113 -1.20 -20.42 -2.74
N GLY A 114 -1.80 -20.87 -1.65
CA GLY A 114 -1.42 -22.09 -0.97
C GLY A 114 -2.38 -23.24 -1.24
N ASP A 115 -2.14 -24.39 -0.61
CA ASP A 115 -2.98 -25.59 -0.78
C ASP A 115 -4.37 -25.43 -0.17
N LYS A 116 -4.52 -24.60 0.87
CA LYS A 116 -5.75 -24.43 1.66
C LYS A 116 -6.34 -23.03 1.61
N TYR A 117 -5.70 -22.08 0.92
CA TYR A 117 -6.11 -20.69 0.86
C TYR A 117 -5.85 -20.08 -0.52
N GLY A 118 -6.63 -19.10 -0.89
CA GLY A 118 -6.48 -18.32 -2.12
C GLY A 118 -5.49 -17.15 -1.98
N LYS A 119 -5.26 -16.45 -3.07
CA LYS A 119 -4.42 -15.24 -3.06
C LYS A 119 -5.06 -14.10 -2.27
N ASP A 120 -6.39 -14.07 -2.19
CA ASP A 120 -7.11 -13.03 -1.44
C ASP A 120 -6.90 -13.23 0.06
N ASP A 121 -6.97 -14.48 0.52
CA ASP A 121 -6.73 -14.82 1.92
C ASP A 121 -5.31 -14.46 2.35
N ASP A 122 -4.32 -14.78 1.50
CA ASP A 122 -2.90 -14.49 1.74
C ASP A 122 -2.62 -12.98 1.74
N HIS A 123 -3.36 -12.23 0.92
CA HIS A 123 -3.19 -10.78 0.82
C HIS A 123 -3.76 -10.04 2.05
N LEU A 124 -4.74 -10.63 2.73
CA LEU A 124 -5.41 -10.05 3.89
C LEU A 124 -4.85 -10.53 5.23
N ALA A 125 -3.97 -11.52 5.22
CA ALA A 125 -3.35 -12.09 6.41
C ALA A 125 -2.17 -11.25 6.92
#